data_84aa054db7235f554dcece2066e8edf6
#
_entry.id   84aa054db7235f554dcece2066e8edf6
#
_cell.length_a   1.000
_cell.length_b   1.000
_cell.length_c   1.000
_cell.angle_alpha   90.00
_cell.angle_beta   90.00
_cell.angle_gamma   90.00
#
_symmetry.space_group_name_H-M   'P 1'
#
loop_
_entity.id
_entity.type
_entity.pdbx_description
1 polymer ?
#
loop_
_entity_poly.entity_id
_entity_poly.type
_entity_poly.pdbx_seq_one_letter_code
_entity_poly.pdbx_strand_id
1 'polypeptide(L)'
;LVLVSMSSLPFGWSIRRNWEKQARAFGIDHIDVFLMGWVQGRWYLSGRAWPTMERLREEGKVRAIGWSTHNRKMATELARERRPDVMMIRYNAAHRGAEPDIFEPLGENCPGIIGYTATRWGMLRRPPMEGVQGMTAPECYRFALSHPAVCTVMCAARTRGEVDENVAGVLKGPLDEERMAEVRRFGDLVHAHARGGHRWMFR
;
A
#
# COMPACT_ATOMS: atom_id res chain seq x y z
N LEU A 1 4.53 -18.51 3.27
CA LEU A 1 4.55 -17.18 3.88
C LEU A 1 5.35 -16.24 2.98
N VAL A 2 4.82 -15.06 2.69
CA VAL A 2 5.53 -13.99 1.96
C VAL A 2 5.93 -12.92 2.97
N LEU A 3 7.20 -12.60 3.04
CA LEU A 3 7.74 -11.60 3.96
C LEU A 3 7.96 -10.26 3.22
N VAL A 4 7.27 -9.23 3.67
CA VAL A 4 7.45 -7.86 3.19
C VAL A 4 8.16 -7.04 4.26
N SER A 5 9.23 -6.37 3.88
CA SER A 5 10.01 -5.53 4.80
C SER A 5 10.43 -4.22 4.15
N MET A 6 10.91 -3.26 4.95
CA MET A 6 11.32 -1.97 4.42
C MET A 6 12.51 -1.34 5.18
N SER A 7 13.22 -0.47 4.46
CA SER A 7 14.22 0.44 5.02
C SER A 7 13.78 1.88 4.82
N SER A 8 13.87 2.71 5.85
CA SER A 8 13.45 4.12 5.79
C SER A 8 14.60 5.09 5.50
N LEU A 9 15.85 4.66 5.64
CA LEU A 9 17.02 5.50 5.39
C LEU A 9 17.59 5.23 3.99
N PRO A 10 17.71 6.25 3.13
CA PRO A 10 18.09 6.11 1.72
C PRO A 10 19.61 6.05 1.49
N PHE A 11 20.35 5.41 2.38
CA PHE A 11 21.80 5.24 2.25
C PHE A 11 22.12 3.78 1.99
N GLY A 12 22.96 3.45 1.01
CA GLY A 12 23.30 2.09 0.63
C GLY A 12 23.79 1.23 1.81
N TRP A 13 24.65 1.77 2.67
CA TRP A 13 25.13 1.08 3.88
C TRP A 13 23.99 0.79 4.88
N SER A 14 23.05 1.73 5.01
CA SER A 14 21.89 1.59 5.90
C SER A 14 20.91 0.53 5.39
N ILE A 15 20.67 0.49 4.09
CA ILE A 15 19.81 -0.51 3.44
C ILE A 15 20.34 -1.91 3.68
N ARG A 16 21.64 -2.15 3.41
CA ARG A 16 22.27 -3.47 3.62
C ARG A 16 22.25 -3.88 5.11
N ARG A 17 22.64 -2.95 6.00
CA ARG A 17 22.61 -3.20 7.43
C ARG A 17 21.22 -3.53 7.96
N ASN A 18 20.21 -2.83 7.45
CA ASN A 18 18.82 -3.08 7.84
C ASN A 18 18.35 -4.45 7.36
N TRP A 19 18.66 -4.81 6.11
CA TRP A 19 18.41 -6.16 5.60
C TRP A 19 19.08 -7.23 6.49
N GLU A 20 20.36 -7.11 6.78
CA GLU A 20 21.12 -8.05 7.62
C GLU A 20 20.54 -8.17 9.04
N LYS A 21 20.12 -7.03 9.64
CA LYS A 21 19.48 -7.03 10.95
C LYS A 21 18.19 -7.83 10.94
N GLN A 22 17.38 -7.65 9.93
CA GLN A 22 16.09 -8.34 9.81
C GLN A 22 16.28 -9.82 9.48
N ALA A 23 17.18 -10.15 8.56
CA ALA A 23 17.51 -11.53 8.23
C ALA A 23 17.95 -12.32 9.47
N ARG A 24 18.84 -11.74 10.29
CA ARG A 24 19.24 -12.34 11.58
C ARG A 24 18.09 -12.46 12.58
N ALA A 25 17.26 -11.42 12.70
CA ALA A 25 16.17 -11.42 13.66
C ALA A 25 15.09 -12.46 13.35
N PHE A 26 14.85 -12.73 12.08
CA PHE A 26 13.86 -13.72 11.63
C PHE A 26 14.47 -15.09 11.32
N GLY A 27 15.79 -15.24 11.35
CA GLY A 27 16.47 -16.50 11.01
C GLY A 27 16.27 -16.91 9.55
N ILE A 28 16.30 -15.95 8.63
CA ILE A 28 16.05 -16.14 7.20
C ILE A 28 17.25 -15.72 6.37
N ASP A 29 17.37 -16.30 5.18
CA ASP A 29 18.41 -16.00 4.20
C ASP A 29 17.97 -15.02 3.10
N HIS A 30 16.66 -14.85 2.92
CA HIS A 30 16.07 -13.91 1.96
C HIS A 30 14.78 -13.25 2.48
N ILE A 31 14.43 -12.12 1.87
CA ILE A 31 13.16 -11.40 2.06
C ILE A 31 12.44 -11.38 0.72
N ASP A 32 11.14 -11.71 0.69
CA ASP A 32 10.40 -11.77 -0.57
C ASP A 32 10.22 -10.38 -1.20
N VAL A 33 9.80 -9.38 -0.42
CA VAL A 33 9.62 -8.00 -0.89
C VAL A 33 10.35 -7.03 0.03
N PHE A 34 11.28 -6.27 -0.51
CA PHE A 34 12.02 -5.26 0.24
C PHE A 34 11.79 -3.87 -0.33
N LEU A 35 11.25 -2.98 0.50
CA LEU A 35 10.82 -1.65 0.07
C LEU A 35 11.72 -0.55 0.64
N MET A 36 11.97 0.48 -0.17
CA MET A 36 12.34 1.80 0.36
C MET A 36 11.08 2.43 0.96
N GLY A 37 11.09 2.60 2.28
CA GLY A 37 9.97 3.15 3.02
C GLY A 37 9.89 4.67 2.89
N TRP A 38 8.67 5.18 2.73
CA TRP A 38 8.35 6.60 2.86
C TRP A 38 9.14 7.53 1.94
N VAL A 39 9.22 7.19 0.66
CA VAL A 39 9.90 7.99 -0.35
C VAL A 39 9.17 9.34 -0.54
N GLN A 40 9.83 10.44 -0.14
CA GLN A 40 9.27 11.80 -0.19
C GLN A 40 9.78 12.60 -1.39
N GLY A 41 10.89 12.20 -1.99
CA GLY A 41 11.52 12.87 -3.11
C GLY A 41 12.39 11.93 -3.93
N ARG A 42 12.72 12.33 -5.15
CA ARG A 42 13.55 11.53 -6.09
C ARG A 42 14.91 11.14 -5.49
N TRP A 43 15.45 11.99 -4.61
CA TRP A 43 16.75 11.76 -3.95
C TRP A 43 16.78 10.50 -3.06
N TYR A 44 15.61 10.01 -2.56
CA TYR A 44 15.54 8.76 -1.81
C TYR A 44 16.01 7.54 -2.61
N LEU A 45 15.78 7.57 -3.93
CA LEU A 45 16.15 6.49 -4.84
C LEU A 45 17.38 6.86 -5.69
N SER A 46 18.00 8.03 -5.42
CA SER A 46 19.23 8.46 -6.07
C SER A 46 20.47 7.87 -5.38
N GLY A 47 21.63 8.18 -5.92
CA GLY A 47 22.91 7.74 -5.36
C GLY A 47 23.00 6.22 -5.27
N ARG A 48 23.37 5.70 -4.09
CA ARG A 48 23.60 4.28 -3.86
C ARG A 48 22.39 3.50 -3.33
N ALA A 49 21.26 4.18 -3.05
CA ALA A 49 20.10 3.52 -2.44
C ALA A 49 19.50 2.47 -3.39
N TRP A 50 19.02 2.89 -4.56
CA TRP A 50 18.42 1.98 -5.52
C TRP A 50 19.41 0.91 -6.02
N PRO A 51 20.64 1.25 -6.45
CA PRO A 51 21.63 0.25 -6.82
C PRO A 51 21.96 -0.76 -5.72
N THR A 52 21.85 -0.37 -4.44
CA THR A 52 22.04 -1.33 -3.34
C THR A 52 20.89 -2.33 -3.24
N MET A 53 19.65 -1.88 -3.47
CA MET A 53 18.48 -2.77 -3.50
C MET A 53 18.54 -3.72 -4.70
N GLU A 54 18.93 -3.24 -5.88
CA GLU A 54 19.17 -4.07 -7.07
C GLU A 54 20.24 -5.12 -6.80
N ARG A 55 21.35 -4.74 -6.18
CA ARG A 55 22.42 -5.69 -5.79
C ARG A 55 21.94 -6.73 -4.79
N LEU A 56 21.14 -6.37 -3.80
CA LEU A 56 20.55 -7.36 -2.89
C LEU A 56 19.63 -8.35 -3.64
N ARG A 57 18.96 -7.91 -4.69
CA ARG A 57 18.16 -8.79 -5.56
C ARG A 57 19.07 -9.72 -6.39
N GLU A 58 20.12 -9.20 -7.00
CA GLU A 58 21.10 -9.97 -7.76
C GLU A 58 21.81 -11.02 -6.88
N GLU A 59 22.06 -10.70 -5.61
CA GLU A 59 22.62 -11.61 -4.60
C GLU A 59 21.62 -12.67 -4.10
N GLY A 60 20.36 -12.66 -4.58
CA GLY A 60 19.29 -13.56 -4.12
C GLY A 60 18.78 -13.29 -2.71
N LYS A 61 19.19 -12.17 -2.09
CA LYS A 61 18.79 -11.77 -0.73
C LYS A 61 17.42 -11.15 -0.66
N VAL A 62 16.92 -10.62 -1.76
CA VAL A 62 15.54 -10.15 -1.92
C VAL A 62 15.01 -10.63 -3.26
N ARG A 63 13.72 -10.98 -3.34
CA ARG A 63 13.08 -11.43 -4.58
C ARG A 63 12.52 -10.26 -5.39
N ALA A 64 11.89 -9.32 -4.71
CA ALA A 64 11.27 -8.16 -5.32
C ALA A 64 11.64 -6.88 -4.56
N ILE A 65 11.83 -5.79 -5.30
CA ILE A 65 12.18 -4.48 -4.76
C ILE A 65 11.17 -3.41 -5.18
N GLY A 66 11.03 -2.39 -4.34
CA GLY A 66 10.15 -1.27 -4.64
C GLY A 66 10.20 -0.18 -3.57
N TRP A 67 9.13 0.58 -3.48
CA TRP A 67 9.03 1.64 -2.47
C TRP A 67 7.60 1.90 -1.99
N SER A 68 7.50 2.62 -0.87
CA SER A 68 6.24 3.23 -0.43
C SER A 68 6.30 4.75 -0.53
N THR A 69 5.21 5.40 -0.93
CA THR A 69 5.12 6.85 -1.00
C THR A 69 3.68 7.36 -0.86
N HIS A 70 3.55 8.64 -0.46
CA HIS A 70 2.31 9.40 -0.52
C HIS A 70 2.23 10.30 -1.76
N ASN A 71 3.36 10.54 -2.44
CA ASN A 71 3.43 11.36 -3.65
C ASN A 71 3.18 10.51 -4.89
N ARG A 72 1.92 10.43 -5.30
CA ARG A 72 1.47 9.55 -6.40
C ARG A 72 2.05 9.95 -7.75
N LYS A 73 2.11 11.25 -8.07
CA LYS A 73 2.66 11.72 -9.36
C LYS A 73 4.13 11.34 -9.49
N MET A 74 4.90 11.62 -8.44
CA MET A 74 6.31 11.22 -8.39
C MET A 74 6.46 9.68 -8.46
N ALA A 75 5.56 8.93 -7.83
CA ALA A 75 5.59 7.47 -7.90
C ALA A 75 5.50 6.95 -9.35
N THR A 76 4.61 7.54 -10.14
CA THR A 76 4.43 7.20 -11.56
C THR A 76 5.66 7.55 -12.40
N GLU A 77 6.24 8.73 -12.19
CA GLU A 77 7.48 9.12 -12.88
C GLU A 77 8.63 8.15 -12.54
N LEU A 78 8.84 7.90 -11.24
CA LEU A 78 9.88 6.98 -10.79
C LEU A 78 9.65 5.54 -11.23
N ALA A 79 8.40 5.08 -11.30
CA ALA A 79 8.08 3.75 -11.77
C ALA A 79 8.49 3.54 -13.23
N ARG A 80 8.28 4.55 -14.09
CA ARG A 80 8.74 4.52 -15.49
C ARG A 80 10.26 4.47 -15.61
N GLU A 81 10.98 5.16 -14.71
CA GLU A 81 12.44 5.22 -14.74
C GLU A 81 13.12 4.00 -14.11
N ARG A 82 12.60 3.55 -12.98
CA ARG A 82 13.24 2.54 -12.12
C ARG A 82 12.66 1.14 -12.25
N ARG A 83 11.47 1.01 -12.83
CA ARG A 83 10.77 -0.26 -13.04
C ARG A 83 10.77 -1.14 -11.76
N PRO A 84 10.13 -0.69 -10.68
CA PRO A 84 10.04 -1.48 -9.46
C PRO A 84 9.17 -2.71 -9.68
N ASP A 85 9.42 -3.76 -8.90
CA ASP A 85 8.54 -4.93 -8.91
C ASP A 85 7.24 -4.64 -8.14
N VAL A 86 7.32 -3.81 -7.08
CA VAL A 86 6.21 -3.54 -6.16
C VAL A 86 6.19 -2.07 -5.73
N MET A 87 5.01 -1.50 -5.59
CA MET A 87 4.79 -0.22 -4.90
C MET A 87 3.76 -0.38 -3.77
N MET A 88 4.04 0.23 -2.62
CA MET A 88 3.08 0.31 -1.52
C MET A 88 2.40 1.67 -1.54
N ILE A 89 1.09 1.70 -1.81
CA ILE A 89 0.32 2.92 -2.09
C ILE A 89 -0.94 2.98 -1.22
N ARG A 90 -1.27 4.17 -0.73
CA ARG A 90 -2.54 4.38 -0.04
C ARG A 90 -3.69 4.31 -1.04
N TYR A 91 -4.57 3.31 -0.84
CA TYR A 91 -5.76 3.15 -1.67
C TYR A 91 -6.94 2.62 -0.84
N ASN A 92 -8.06 3.33 -0.89
CA ASN A 92 -9.33 2.96 -0.25
C ASN A 92 -10.48 3.77 -0.85
N ALA A 93 -11.71 3.45 -0.50
CA ALA A 93 -12.91 4.08 -1.05
C ALA A 93 -12.91 5.61 -0.94
N ALA A 94 -12.32 6.18 0.13
CA ALA A 94 -12.23 7.62 0.33
C ALA A 94 -10.93 8.25 -0.24
N HIS A 95 -9.97 7.47 -0.70
CA HIS A 95 -8.71 7.95 -1.27
C HIS A 95 -8.39 7.16 -2.54
N ARG A 96 -9.09 7.49 -3.62
CA ARG A 96 -8.98 6.84 -4.93
C ARG A 96 -8.00 7.50 -5.90
N GLY A 97 -7.29 8.53 -5.47
CA GLY A 97 -6.38 9.27 -6.35
C GLY A 97 -5.23 8.43 -6.95
N ALA A 98 -5.03 7.19 -6.52
CA ALA A 98 -4.11 6.28 -7.19
C ALA A 98 -4.64 5.81 -8.55
N GLU A 99 -5.95 5.78 -8.77
CA GLU A 99 -6.55 5.41 -10.05
C GLU A 99 -6.04 6.33 -11.17
N PRO A 100 -6.32 7.66 -11.17
CA PRO A 100 -5.86 8.56 -12.22
C PRO A 100 -4.37 8.91 -12.14
N ASP A 101 -3.73 8.84 -10.97
CA ASP A 101 -2.35 9.28 -10.82
C ASP A 101 -1.32 8.16 -11.04
N ILE A 102 -1.70 6.88 -10.87
CA ILE A 102 -0.77 5.73 -10.92
C ILE A 102 -1.29 4.64 -11.85
N PHE A 103 -2.49 4.10 -11.58
CA PHE A 103 -2.96 2.89 -12.23
C PHE A 103 -3.22 3.10 -13.72
N GLU A 104 -4.00 4.12 -14.07
CA GLU A 104 -4.29 4.47 -15.46
C GLU A 104 -3.02 4.87 -16.24
N PRO A 105 -2.14 5.78 -15.73
CA PRO A 105 -0.95 6.18 -16.47
C PRO A 105 0.11 5.10 -16.65
N LEU A 106 0.14 4.07 -15.81
CA LEU A 106 1.08 2.95 -15.92
C LEU A 106 0.47 1.76 -16.66
N GLY A 107 -0.86 1.60 -16.65
CA GLY A 107 -1.57 0.54 -17.35
C GLY A 107 -0.96 -0.85 -17.08
N GLU A 108 -0.65 -1.59 -18.13
CA GLU A 108 -0.02 -2.92 -18.03
C GLU A 108 1.40 -2.89 -17.43
N ASN A 109 2.07 -1.74 -17.44
CA ASN A 109 3.38 -1.56 -16.81
C ASN A 109 3.28 -1.17 -15.34
N CYS A 110 2.08 -1.21 -14.74
CA CYS A 110 1.91 -0.94 -13.33
C CYS A 110 2.55 -2.08 -12.52
N PRO A 111 3.49 -1.76 -11.60
CA PRO A 111 4.05 -2.78 -10.73
C PRO A 111 2.99 -3.32 -9.78
N GLY A 112 3.26 -4.45 -9.14
CA GLY A 112 2.35 -4.99 -8.12
C GLY A 112 2.07 -3.97 -7.02
N ILE A 113 0.81 -3.72 -6.72
CA ILE A 113 0.42 -2.74 -5.70
C ILE A 113 0.08 -3.44 -4.38
N ILE A 114 0.75 -3.02 -3.31
CA ILE A 114 0.35 -3.29 -1.93
C ILE A 114 -0.48 -2.11 -1.45
N GLY A 115 -1.79 -2.31 -1.27
CA GLY A 115 -2.69 -1.31 -0.72
C GLY A 115 -2.51 -1.17 0.80
N TYR A 116 -2.46 0.05 1.31
CA TYR A 116 -2.48 0.29 2.74
C TYR A 116 -3.55 1.31 3.16
N THR A 117 -3.86 1.36 4.45
CA THR A 117 -4.95 2.17 5.03
C THR A 117 -6.32 1.90 4.41
N ALA A 118 -6.63 0.64 4.08
CA ALA A 118 -7.89 0.26 3.43
C ALA A 118 -9.12 0.74 4.21
N THR A 119 -9.08 0.72 5.55
CA THR A 119 -10.17 1.19 6.42
C THR A 119 -10.13 2.70 6.68
N ARG A 120 -9.18 3.44 6.13
CA ARG A 120 -8.92 4.85 6.45
C ARG A 120 -8.84 5.11 7.95
N TRP A 121 -7.96 4.38 8.65
CA TRP A 121 -7.84 4.44 10.13
C TRP A 121 -9.17 4.24 10.87
N GLY A 122 -10.07 3.44 10.30
CA GLY A 122 -11.39 3.15 10.85
C GLY A 122 -12.50 4.11 10.45
N MET A 123 -12.22 5.22 9.78
CA MET A 123 -13.26 6.20 9.38
C MET A 123 -14.27 5.63 8.38
N LEU A 124 -13.88 4.70 7.53
CA LEU A 124 -14.82 4.01 6.64
C LEU A 124 -15.70 3.01 7.38
N ARG A 125 -15.25 2.52 8.54
CA ARG A 125 -16.03 1.61 9.40
C ARG A 125 -16.95 2.35 10.37
N ARG A 126 -16.52 3.51 10.83
CA ARG A 126 -17.23 4.38 11.78
C ARG A 126 -17.21 5.80 11.21
N PRO A 127 -18.09 6.10 10.26
CA PRO A 127 -18.11 7.41 9.64
C PRO A 127 -18.48 8.47 10.69
N PRO A 128 -17.87 9.66 10.63
CA PRO A 128 -18.15 10.74 11.58
C PRO A 128 -19.44 11.48 11.21
N MET A 129 -20.46 10.78 10.75
CA MET A 129 -21.75 11.29 10.31
C MET A 129 -22.85 10.49 11.02
N GLU A 130 -23.74 11.20 11.69
CA GLU A 130 -24.85 10.59 12.41
C GLU A 130 -25.82 9.87 11.47
N GLY A 131 -26.30 8.69 11.86
CA GLY A 131 -27.23 7.88 11.09
C GLY A 131 -26.65 7.19 9.84
N VAL A 132 -25.35 7.36 9.55
CA VAL A 132 -24.72 6.74 8.38
C VAL A 132 -24.04 5.44 8.79
N GLN A 133 -24.45 4.33 8.18
CA GLN A 133 -23.82 3.04 8.40
C GLN A 133 -22.45 2.97 7.70
N GLY A 134 -21.43 2.53 8.44
CA GLY A 134 -20.10 2.32 7.90
C GLY A 134 -19.95 1.00 7.15
N MET A 135 -18.84 0.87 6.45
CA MET A 135 -18.42 -0.39 5.84
C MET A 135 -17.90 -1.37 6.88
N THR A 136 -18.01 -2.66 6.60
CA THR A 136 -17.26 -3.67 7.34
C THR A 136 -15.77 -3.64 6.97
N ALA A 137 -14.89 -4.22 7.80
CA ALA A 137 -13.47 -4.31 7.45
C ALA A 137 -13.23 -5.15 6.19
N PRO A 138 -13.86 -6.33 6.03
CA PRO A 138 -13.78 -7.10 4.79
C PRO A 138 -14.20 -6.32 3.54
N GLU A 139 -15.26 -5.51 3.61
CA GLU A 139 -15.69 -4.69 2.48
C GLU A 139 -14.64 -3.64 2.09
N CYS A 140 -13.97 -3.03 3.09
CA CYS A 140 -12.87 -2.11 2.81
C CYS A 140 -11.71 -2.79 2.08
N TYR A 141 -11.40 -4.04 2.44
CA TYR A 141 -10.35 -4.82 1.77
C TYR A 141 -10.79 -5.27 0.39
N ARG A 142 -12.02 -5.77 0.25
CA ARG A 142 -12.59 -6.16 -1.05
C ARG A 142 -12.63 -4.99 -2.02
N PHE A 143 -13.03 -3.79 -1.57
CA PHE A 143 -12.97 -2.59 -2.39
C PHE A 143 -11.57 -2.40 -3.01
N ALA A 144 -10.53 -2.44 -2.20
CA ALA A 144 -9.18 -2.24 -2.71
C ALA A 144 -8.73 -3.38 -3.64
N LEU A 145 -9.02 -4.63 -3.28
CA LEU A 145 -8.68 -5.81 -4.06
C LEU A 145 -9.53 -5.99 -5.34
N SER A 146 -10.63 -5.25 -5.48
CA SER A 146 -11.42 -5.25 -6.72
C SER A 146 -10.72 -4.52 -7.86
N HIS A 147 -9.70 -3.69 -7.58
CA HIS A 147 -8.93 -3.05 -8.64
C HIS A 147 -7.82 -3.98 -9.13
N PRO A 148 -7.71 -4.25 -10.46
CA PRO A 148 -6.78 -5.26 -10.99
C PRO A 148 -5.30 -4.98 -10.72
N ALA A 149 -4.91 -3.71 -10.54
CA ALA A 149 -3.54 -3.34 -10.18
C ALA A 149 -3.18 -3.69 -8.72
N VAL A 150 -4.16 -3.94 -7.84
CA VAL A 150 -3.92 -4.19 -6.42
C VAL A 150 -3.77 -5.68 -6.16
N CYS A 151 -2.55 -6.11 -5.87
CA CYS A 151 -2.21 -7.51 -5.64
C CYS A 151 -2.51 -7.98 -4.21
N THR A 152 -2.37 -7.06 -3.24
CA THR A 152 -2.60 -7.37 -1.82
C THR A 152 -2.91 -6.11 -1.02
N VAL A 153 -3.49 -6.28 0.17
CA VAL A 153 -3.87 -5.18 1.06
C VAL A 153 -3.40 -5.48 2.47
N MET A 154 -2.79 -4.48 3.11
CA MET A 154 -2.37 -4.60 4.50
C MET A 154 -3.58 -4.57 5.44
N CYS A 155 -3.61 -5.55 6.32
CA CYS A 155 -4.58 -5.68 7.41
C CYS A 155 -3.87 -5.58 8.76
N ALA A 156 -4.48 -4.88 9.73
CA ALA A 156 -3.99 -4.77 11.10
C ALA A 156 -5.04 -5.34 12.08
N ALA A 157 -5.34 -6.62 11.93
CA ALA A 157 -6.22 -7.34 12.84
C ALA A 157 -5.57 -7.47 14.24
N ARG A 158 -6.36 -7.32 15.28
CA ARG A 158 -5.91 -7.42 16.69
C ARG A 158 -6.20 -8.78 17.31
N THR A 159 -7.17 -9.48 16.78
CA THR A 159 -7.62 -10.78 17.28
C THR A 159 -7.67 -11.80 16.15
N ARG A 160 -7.62 -13.09 16.52
CA ARG A 160 -7.82 -14.17 15.58
C ARG A 160 -9.19 -14.08 14.89
N GLY A 161 -10.24 -13.75 15.63
CA GLY A 161 -11.58 -13.59 15.05
C GLY A 161 -11.66 -12.51 13.98
N GLU A 162 -10.94 -11.37 14.16
CA GLU A 162 -10.83 -10.35 13.12
C GLU A 162 -10.06 -10.86 11.88
N VAL A 163 -9.05 -11.72 12.06
CA VAL A 163 -8.35 -12.34 10.93
C VAL A 163 -9.29 -13.27 10.18
N ASP A 164 -9.98 -14.15 10.90
CA ASP A 164 -10.90 -15.13 10.32
C ASP A 164 -12.04 -14.41 9.57
N GLU A 165 -12.64 -13.37 10.15
CA GLU A 165 -13.65 -12.52 9.49
C GLU A 165 -13.13 -11.86 8.22
N ASN A 166 -11.94 -11.24 8.28
CA ASN A 166 -11.34 -10.56 7.15
C ASN A 166 -11.03 -11.55 6.01
N VAL A 167 -10.45 -12.71 6.32
CA VAL A 167 -10.14 -13.74 5.32
C VAL A 167 -11.43 -14.29 4.69
N ALA A 168 -12.41 -14.68 5.51
CA ALA A 168 -13.70 -15.18 5.01
C ALA A 168 -14.43 -14.15 4.14
N GLY A 169 -14.33 -12.86 4.51
CA GLY A 169 -14.92 -11.79 3.74
C GLY A 169 -14.22 -11.56 2.40
N VAL A 170 -12.89 -11.55 2.37
CA VAL A 170 -12.11 -11.36 1.14
C VAL A 170 -12.27 -12.54 0.17
N LEU A 171 -12.40 -13.76 0.67
CA LEU A 171 -12.65 -14.96 -0.15
C LEU A 171 -13.99 -14.93 -0.92
N LYS A 172 -14.90 -14.01 -0.59
CA LYS A 172 -16.11 -13.77 -1.40
C LYS A 172 -15.84 -13.13 -2.76
N GLY A 173 -14.58 -12.76 -3.02
CA GLY A 173 -14.16 -12.12 -4.26
C GLY A 173 -14.45 -10.61 -4.33
N PRO A 174 -14.34 -10.01 -5.52
CA PRO A 174 -14.58 -8.59 -5.75
C PRO A 174 -15.98 -8.14 -5.29
N LEU A 175 -16.15 -6.84 -5.08
CA LEU A 175 -17.49 -6.25 -4.96
C LEU A 175 -18.15 -6.27 -6.34
N ASP A 176 -19.48 -6.54 -6.36
CA ASP A 176 -20.27 -6.34 -7.57
C ASP A 176 -20.38 -4.85 -7.94
N GLU A 177 -20.84 -4.56 -9.15
CA GLU A 177 -20.89 -3.20 -9.67
C GLU A 177 -21.79 -2.26 -8.85
N GLU A 178 -22.94 -2.76 -8.38
CA GLU A 178 -23.88 -2.00 -7.59
C GLU A 178 -23.26 -1.59 -6.26
N ARG A 179 -22.70 -2.59 -5.54
CA ARG A 179 -22.03 -2.34 -4.26
C ARG A 179 -20.77 -1.49 -4.42
N MET A 180 -20.03 -1.67 -5.50
CA MET A 180 -18.88 -0.84 -5.82
C MET A 180 -19.30 0.64 -5.99
N ALA A 181 -20.38 0.91 -6.71
CA ALA A 181 -20.90 2.27 -6.90
C ALA A 181 -21.36 2.90 -5.58
N GLU A 182 -22.03 2.15 -4.71
CA GLU A 182 -22.43 2.60 -3.38
C GLU A 182 -21.20 2.94 -2.50
N VAL A 183 -20.24 2.04 -2.46
CA VAL A 183 -19.00 2.23 -1.67
C VAL A 183 -18.18 3.41 -2.17
N ARG A 184 -18.16 3.68 -3.47
CA ARG A 184 -17.52 4.87 -4.04
C ARG A 184 -18.22 6.15 -3.59
N ARG A 185 -19.56 6.23 -3.69
CA ARG A 185 -20.35 7.38 -3.19
C ARG A 185 -20.14 7.61 -1.69
N PHE A 186 -20.19 6.53 -0.89
CA PHE A 186 -19.92 6.60 0.53
C PHE A 186 -18.51 7.10 0.83
N GLY A 187 -17.51 6.61 0.10
CA GLY A 187 -16.12 7.05 0.20
C GLY A 187 -15.95 8.55 -0.06
N ASP A 188 -16.68 9.10 -1.04
CA ASP A 188 -16.68 10.54 -1.35
C ASP A 188 -17.26 11.37 -0.20
N LEU A 189 -18.34 10.92 0.43
CA LEU A 189 -18.91 11.57 1.61
C LEU A 189 -17.91 11.59 2.77
N VAL A 190 -17.28 10.45 3.06
CA VAL A 190 -16.25 10.35 4.13
C VAL A 190 -15.03 11.22 3.80
N HIS A 191 -14.64 11.32 2.54
CA HIS A 191 -13.54 12.17 2.11
C HIS A 191 -13.85 13.66 2.30
N ALA A 192 -15.03 14.10 1.87
CA ALA A 192 -15.49 15.48 1.98
C ALA A 192 -15.58 15.92 3.44
N HIS A 193 -16.19 15.09 4.29
CA HIS A 193 -16.35 15.39 5.73
C HIS A 193 -15.00 15.58 6.43
N ALA A 194 -14.01 14.75 6.14
CA ALA A 194 -12.69 14.87 6.76
C ALA A 194 -11.89 16.10 6.27
N ARG A 195 -12.19 16.64 5.11
CA ARG A 195 -11.60 17.91 4.64
C ARG A 195 -12.14 19.12 5.42
N GLY A 196 -13.39 19.05 5.85
CA GLY A 196 -14.01 20.11 6.67
C GLY A 196 -13.55 20.16 8.12
N GLY A 197 -13.17 19.02 8.71
CA GLY A 197 -12.94 18.89 10.15
C GLY A 197 -11.49 18.70 10.63
N HIS A 198 -10.58 18.22 9.79
CA HIS A 198 -9.23 17.82 10.23
C HIS A 198 -8.13 18.35 9.30
N ARG A 199 -7.91 19.67 9.34
CA ARG A 199 -6.81 20.35 8.62
C ARG A 199 -5.42 20.08 9.21
N TRP A 200 -5.29 19.28 10.27
CA TRP A 200 -4.07 19.22 11.10
C TRP A 200 -3.23 17.95 10.96
N MET A 201 -3.69 16.88 10.36
CA MET A 201 -2.95 15.62 10.45
C MET A 201 -2.18 15.17 9.21
N PHE A 202 -2.43 15.72 8.02
CA PHE A 202 -1.69 15.26 6.80
C PHE A 202 -1.65 16.37 5.73
N ARG A 203 -0.68 17.26 5.84
CA ARG A 203 -0.12 17.96 4.69
C ARG A 203 1.03 17.18 4.11
#